data_c20af45a30441424b3c3f2ef39bb54ba
#
_entry.id   c20af45a30441424b3c3f2ef39bb54ba
#
_cell.length_a   1.000
_cell.length_b   1.000
_cell.length_c   1.000
_cell.angle_alpha   90.00
_cell.angle_beta   90.00
_cell.angle_gamma   90.00
#
_symmetry.space_group_name_H-M   'P 1'
#
loop_
_entity.id
_entity.type
_entity.pdbx_description
1 polymer ?
#
loop_
_entity_poly.entity_id
_entity_poly.type
_entity_poly.pdbx_seq_one_letter_code
_entity_poly.pdbx_strand_id
1 'polypeptide(L)' 'RVTVGAIVGLIASGYTHEQILKAYPYLEEEDIQEALTYAAWRAEEIEVPLVSA' A
#
# COMPACT_ATOMS: atom_id res chain seq x y z
N ARG A 1 4.53 -8.04 -12.95
CA ARG A 1 3.86 -6.77 -12.75
C ARG A 1 3.21 -6.71 -11.37
N VAL A 2 3.49 -5.68 -10.64
CA VAL A 2 2.98 -5.56 -9.28
C VAL A 2 1.66 -4.82 -9.27
N THR A 3 0.68 -5.37 -8.58
CA THR A 3 -0.63 -4.73 -8.48
C THR A 3 -0.69 -3.82 -7.27
N VAL A 4 -1.66 -2.91 -7.25
CA VAL A 4 -1.90 -2.04 -6.11
C VAL A 4 -2.11 -2.87 -4.85
N GLY A 5 -2.89 -3.95 -4.97
CA GLY A 5 -3.15 -4.82 -3.83
C GLY A 5 -1.90 -5.46 -3.27
N ALA A 6 -0.97 -5.84 -4.13
CA ALA A 6 0.29 -6.44 -3.69
C ALA A 6 1.13 -5.43 -2.92
N ILE A 7 1.18 -4.18 -3.40
CA ILE A 7 1.95 -3.13 -2.73
C ILE A 7 1.35 -2.84 -1.36
N VAL A 8 0.04 -2.68 -1.30
CA VAL A 8 -0.65 -2.41 -0.05
C VAL A 8 -0.45 -3.57 0.93
N GLY A 9 -0.52 -4.80 0.43
CA GLY A 9 -0.30 -5.98 1.25
C GLY A 9 1.09 -6.02 1.85
N LEU A 10 2.10 -5.63 1.07
CA LEU A 10 3.46 -5.58 1.56
C LEU A 10 3.62 -4.57 2.68
N ILE A 11 3.02 -3.40 2.49
CA ILE A 11 3.07 -2.36 3.51
C ILE A 11 2.36 -2.82 4.77
N ALA A 12 1.22 -3.46 4.62
CA ALA A 12 0.46 -3.97 5.75
C ALA A 12 1.24 -5.04 6.52
N SER A 13 2.14 -5.73 5.82
CA SER A 13 2.99 -6.74 6.45
C SER A 13 4.22 -6.17 7.12
N GLY A 14 4.41 -4.87 7.05
CA GLY A 14 5.52 -4.22 7.73
C GLY A 14 6.71 -3.85 6.86
N TYR A 15 6.59 -4.02 5.55
CA TYR A 15 7.67 -3.63 4.65
C TYR A 15 7.73 -2.12 4.51
N THR A 16 8.94 -1.58 4.49
CA THR A 16 9.11 -0.15 4.25
C THR A 16 9.09 0.11 2.75
N HIS A 17 8.89 1.39 2.39
CA HIS A 17 8.94 1.78 0.98
C HIS A 17 10.28 1.39 0.35
N GLU A 18 11.35 1.59 1.10
CA GLU A 18 12.68 1.25 0.63
C GLU A 18 12.81 -0.24 0.34
N GLN A 19 12.27 -1.06 1.22
CA GLN A 19 12.31 -2.50 1.03
C GLN A 19 11.52 -2.93 -0.20
N ILE A 20 10.39 -2.30 -0.42
CA ILE A 20 9.55 -2.61 -1.58
C ILE A 20 10.27 -2.21 -2.88
N LEU A 21 10.87 -1.03 -2.90
CA LEU A 21 11.59 -0.56 -4.07
C LEU A 21 12.81 -1.43 -4.37
N LYS A 22 13.42 -1.98 -3.32
CA LYS A 22 14.55 -2.86 -3.49
C LYS A 22 14.14 -4.21 -4.07
N ALA A 23 12.98 -4.71 -3.64
CA ALA A 23 12.45 -5.97 -4.12
C ALA A 23 11.91 -5.86 -5.55
N TYR A 24 11.40 -4.69 -5.90
CA TYR A 24 10.83 -4.44 -7.22
C TYR A 24 11.48 -3.20 -7.81
N PRO A 25 12.67 -3.34 -8.37
CA PRO A 25 13.45 -2.18 -8.83
C PRO A 25 12.81 -1.38 -9.96
N TYR A 26 11.84 -1.94 -10.64
CA TYR A 26 11.12 -1.20 -11.69
C TYR A 26 10.04 -0.29 -11.15
N LEU A 27 9.78 -0.34 -9.84
CA LEU A 27 8.81 0.57 -9.22
C LEU A 27 9.49 1.86 -8.81
N GLU A 28 8.70 2.91 -8.72
CA GLU A 28 9.15 4.21 -8.24
C GLU A 28 8.38 4.56 -6.99
N GLU A 29 8.90 5.52 -6.24
CA GLU A 29 8.25 5.98 -5.03
C GLU A 29 6.82 6.46 -5.31
N GLU A 30 6.63 7.10 -6.46
CA GLU A 30 5.31 7.55 -6.87
C GLU A 30 4.31 6.43 -7.00
N ASP A 31 4.77 5.27 -7.44
CA ASP A 31 3.89 4.11 -7.59
C ASP A 31 3.35 3.66 -6.24
N ILE A 32 4.20 3.72 -5.22
CA ILE A 32 3.79 3.35 -3.87
C ILE A 32 2.81 4.38 -3.32
N GLN A 33 3.09 5.66 -3.55
CA GLN A 33 2.20 6.72 -3.10
C GLN A 33 0.82 6.61 -3.75
N GLU A 34 0.78 6.33 -5.03
CA GLU A 34 -0.47 6.15 -5.73
C GLU A 34 -1.25 4.96 -5.21
N ALA A 35 -0.55 3.87 -4.93
CA ALA A 35 -1.20 2.69 -4.40
C ALA A 35 -1.82 2.96 -3.04
N LEU A 36 -1.10 3.69 -2.19
CA LEU A 36 -1.62 4.04 -0.87
C LEU A 36 -2.80 4.99 -0.95
N THR A 37 -2.74 5.94 -1.88
CA THR A 37 -3.82 6.89 -2.08
C THR A 37 -5.09 6.16 -2.53
N TYR A 38 -4.91 5.23 -3.47
CA TYR A 38 -6.04 4.43 -3.95
C TYR A 38 -6.63 3.59 -2.82
N ALA A 39 -5.78 2.98 -2.02
CA ALA A 39 -6.23 2.15 -0.90
C ALA A 39 -6.97 2.99 0.13
N ALA A 40 -6.50 4.18 0.41
CA ALA A 40 -7.16 5.08 1.35
C ALA A 40 -8.54 5.48 0.84
N TRP A 41 -8.62 5.78 -0.45
CA TRP A 41 -9.88 6.14 -1.06
C TRP A 41 -10.89 5.00 -0.99
N ARG A 42 -10.43 3.80 -1.30
CA ARG A 42 -11.30 2.61 -1.24
C ARG A 42 -11.73 2.32 0.20
N ALA A 43 -10.85 2.56 1.14
CA ALA A 43 -11.15 2.33 2.55
C ALA A 43 -12.25 3.27 3.05
N GLU A 44 -12.33 4.46 2.50
CA GLU A 44 -13.38 5.41 2.88
C GLU A 44 -14.76 4.95 2.45
N GLU A 45 -14.83 4.17 1.39
CA GLU A 45 -16.09 3.64 0.92
C GLU A 45 -16.59 2.50 1.78
N ILE A 46 -15.68 1.86 2.49
CA ILE A 46 -16.02 0.75 3.37
C ILE A 46 -15.86 1.23 4.79
N GLU A 47 -16.94 1.55 5.44
CA GLU A 47 -16.86 1.96 6.83
C GLU A 47 -16.65 0.74 7.71
N VAL A 48 -15.42 0.60 8.16
CA VAL A 48 -15.10 -0.48 9.09
C VAL A 48 -14.85 0.16 10.44
N PRO A 49 -15.69 -0.07 11.41
CA PRO A 49 -15.46 0.48 12.74
C PRO A 49 -14.20 -0.11 13.34
N LEU A 50 -13.27 0.74 13.64
CA LEU A 50 -12.05 0.33 14.32
C LEU A 50 -12.24 0.49 15.79
N VAL A 51 -12.07 -0.61 16.49
CA VAL A 51 -12.13 -0.55 17.94
C VAL A 51 -10.76 -0.21 18.43
N SER A 52 -10.60 1.00 18.91
CA SER A 52 -9.35 1.41 19.52
C SER A 52 -9.39 1.02 20.97
N ALA A 53 -8.41 0.30 21.36
CA ALA A 53 -8.29 -0.07 22.75
C ALA A 53 -7.77 1.09 23.56
#